data_d37fb0a7d6c86a876c4abe4a782e5e36
#
_entry.id   d37fb0a7d6c86a876c4abe4a782e5e36
#
_cell.length_a   1.000
_cell.length_b   1.000
_cell.length_c   1.000
_cell.angle_alpha   90.00
_cell.angle_beta   90.00
_cell.angle_gamma   90.00
#
_symmetry.space_group_name_H-M   'P 1'
#
loop_
_entity.id
_entity.type
_entity.pdbx_description
1 polymer ?
#
loop_
_entity_poly.entity_id
_entity_poly.type
_entity_poly.pdbx_seq_one_letter_code
_entity_poly.pdbx_strand_id
1 'polypeptide(L)'
;MISERDVQSYRRDGVIVVPEVLGKETLAEVRTVIAELVAGSAKTLEHTDVYDLEPGHSAEAPRVRRIKAPHKVHPIFDQIVRSPAVIDILTKLIGPGLRLHGSKLNMKSARYGSPVEWHQDWAFYPHTNDDVLAIGVLLDDCDLANGPMLVTPGTHTGEVWSHHGEDGHFAGLIDPDLVKSEIDRAAPCMGRAGSMSFHHVRALHGSATNTSDRPRNLLLYEVAASDAWPLMGVKDFDEFNSRLLSGGPVIAPRMTDVPVRLPLPPAKRQGSIYETQSAAKKSYFTRAA
;
A
#
# COMPACT_ATOMS: atom_id res chain seq x y z
N MET A 1 20.20 8.08 -3.18
CA MET A 1 19.56 8.80 -4.30
C MET A 1 19.42 7.85 -5.47
N ILE A 2 18.26 7.84 -6.14
CA ILE A 2 18.05 7.01 -7.34
C ILE A 2 18.72 7.64 -8.57
N SER A 3 19.17 6.78 -9.47
CA SER A 3 19.79 7.15 -10.74
C SER A 3 18.73 7.37 -11.84
N GLU A 4 19.14 7.97 -12.97
CA GLU A 4 18.27 8.06 -14.15
C GLU A 4 17.84 6.68 -14.67
N ARG A 5 18.69 5.67 -14.54
CA ARG A 5 18.36 4.29 -14.88
C ARG A 5 17.20 3.75 -14.03
N ASP A 6 17.16 4.08 -12.73
CA ASP A 6 16.08 3.66 -11.84
C ASP A 6 14.77 4.35 -12.23
N VAL A 7 14.81 5.63 -12.59
CA VAL A 7 13.64 6.37 -13.11
C VAL A 7 13.11 5.74 -14.39
N GLN A 8 14.00 5.40 -15.33
CA GLN A 8 13.61 4.70 -16.57
C GLN A 8 13.05 3.32 -16.30
N SER A 9 13.61 2.58 -15.33
CA SER A 9 13.07 1.29 -14.90
C SER A 9 11.67 1.45 -14.31
N TYR A 10 11.44 2.44 -13.45
CA TYR A 10 10.11 2.72 -12.92
C TYR A 10 9.11 3.06 -14.03
N ARG A 11 9.50 3.90 -14.99
CA ARG A 11 8.63 4.26 -16.15
C ARG A 11 8.28 3.07 -17.02
N ARG A 12 9.20 2.12 -17.20
CA ARG A 12 8.98 0.91 -17.99
C ARG A 12 8.18 -0.15 -17.26
N ASP A 13 8.52 -0.39 -15.99
CA ASP A 13 8.04 -1.55 -15.23
C ASP A 13 6.90 -1.20 -14.25
N GLY A 14 6.73 0.08 -13.90
CA GLY A 14 5.77 0.55 -12.90
C GLY A 14 6.17 0.22 -11.47
N VAL A 15 7.39 -0.28 -11.24
CA VAL A 15 7.90 -0.63 -9.92
C VAL A 15 9.43 -0.59 -9.89
N ILE A 16 9.96 -0.13 -8.76
CA ILE A 16 11.39 -0.27 -8.41
C ILE A 16 11.52 -0.59 -6.91
N VAL A 17 12.62 -1.21 -6.54
CA VAL A 17 13.04 -1.38 -5.14
C VAL A 17 14.37 -0.67 -4.95
N VAL A 18 14.41 0.27 -4.01
CA VAL A 18 15.60 1.06 -3.69
C VAL A 18 16.14 0.59 -2.34
N PRO A 19 17.38 0.11 -2.28
CA PRO A 19 17.96 -0.37 -1.02
C PRO A 19 18.31 0.79 -0.09
N GLU A 20 18.26 0.52 1.22
CA GLU A 20 18.82 1.38 2.28
C GLU A 20 18.36 2.84 2.28
N VAL A 21 17.09 3.11 1.91
CA VAL A 21 16.52 4.47 1.93
C VAL A 21 16.30 4.93 3.38
N LEU A 22 15.84 4.03 4.25
CA LEU A 22 15.64 4.30 5.66
C LEU A 22 16.90 3.96 6.45
N GLY A 23 17.46 4.95 7.16
CA GLY A 23 18.65 4.77 7.99
C GLY A 23 18.40 3.82 9.17
N LYS A 24 19.47 3.18 9.66
CA LYS A 24 19.40 2.17 10.74
C LYS A 24 18.80 2.71 12.04
N GLU A 25 19.10 3.96 12.39
CA GLU A 25 18.59 4.62 13.60
C GLU A 25 17.07 4.80 13.52
N THR A 26 16.58 5.39 12.43
CA THR A 26 15.14 5.57 12.21
C THR A 26 14.42 4.22 12.09
N LEU A 27 15.07 3.20 11.50
CA LEU A 27 14.52 1.84 11.43
C LEU A 27 14.37 1.23 12.84
N ALA A 28 15.35 1.42 13.72
CA ALA A 28 15.26 0.93 15.10
C ALA A 28 14.17 1.66 15.88
N GLU A 29 14.07 2.98 15.75
CA GLU A 29 13.07 3.79 16.41
C GLU A 29 11.64 3.41 15.97
N VAL A 30 11.38 3.29 14.66
CA VAL A 30 10.04 2.93 14.16
C VAL A 30 9.64 1.53 14.59
N ARG A 31 10.56 0.58 14.69
CA ARG A 31 10.29 -0.77 15.21
C ARG A 31 9.90 -0.73 16.68
N THR A 32 10.54 0.10 17.49
CA THR A 32 10.18 0.31 18.90
C THR A 32 8.75 0.85 19.02
N VAL A 33 8.42 1.90 18.26
CA VAL A 33 7.06 2.46 18.23
C VAL A 33 6.03 1.42 17.79
N ILE A 34 6.34 0.60 16.79
CA ILE A 34 5.44 -0.47 16.35
C ILE A 34 5.22 -1.51 17.47
N ALA A 35 6.28 -1.90 18.17
CA ALA A 35 6.16 -2.85 19.28
C ALA A 35 5.28 -2.29 20.41
N GLU A 36 5.40 -1.01 20.74
CA GLU A 36 4.54 -0.33 21.71
C GLU A 36 3.07 -0.27 21.25
N LEU A 37 2.82 0.04 19.98
CA LEU A 37 1.47 0.06 19.40
C LEU A 37 0.84 -1.35 19.41
N VAL A 38 1.61 -2.38 19.06
CA VAL A 38 1.13 -3.78 19.12
C VAL A 38 0.82 -4.17 20.55
N ALA A 39 1.70 -3.86 21.52
CA ALA A 39 1.43 -4.12 22.95
C ALA A 39 0.19 -3.35 23.43
N GLY A 40 0.01 -2.11 22.99
CA GLY A 40 -1.16 -1.28 23.29
C GLY A 40 -2.48 -1.88 22.79
N SER A 41 -2.46 -2.67 21.71
CA SER A 41 -3.64 -3.32 21.16
C SER A 41 -4.24 -4.41 22.05
N ALA A 42 -3.48 -4.91 23.06
CA ALA A 42 -3.99 -5.84 24.08
C ALA A 42 -5.20 -5.30 24.88
N LYS A 43 -5.42 -3.98 24.83
CA LYS A 43 -6.54 -3.32 25.52
C LYS A 43 -7.87 -3.41 24.78
N THR A 44 -7.91 -3.96 23.59
CA THR A 44 -9.12 -4.10 22.76
C THR A 44 -9.20 -5.48 22.13
N LEU A 45 -10.41 -5.99 21.97
CA LEU A 45 -10.69 -7.27 21.28
C LEU A 45 -11.45 -7.06 19.95
N GLU A 46 -11.71 -5.82 19.58
CA GLU A 46 -12.44 -5.44 18.38
C GLU A 46 -11.60 -4.50 17.51
N HIS A 47 -11.92 -4.41 16.22
CA HIS A 47 -11.34 -3.41 15.32
C HIS A 47 -11.63 -2.00 15.86
N THR A 48 -10.65 -1.13 15.78
CA THR A 48 -10.77 0.28 16.20
C THR A 48 -10.46 1.21 15.02
N ASP A 49 -10.45 2.51 15.26
CA ASP A 49 -10.00 3.50 14.27
C ASP A 49 -8.49 3.37 13.97
N VAL A 50 -7.72 2.74 14.87
CA VAL A 50 -6.27 2.53 14.73
C VAL A 50 -5.95 1.12 14.28
N TYR A 51 -6.63 0.10 14.81
CA TYR A 51 -6.25 -1.30 14.64
C TYR A 51 -7.26 -2.10 13.81
N ASP A 52 -6.75 -2.84 12.82
CA ASP A 52 -7.40 -4.05 12.34
C ASP A 52 -6.68 -5.25 12.96
N LEU A 53 -7.43 -6.11 13.65
CA LEU A 53 -6.90 -7.24 14.41
C LEU A 53 -6.99 -8.54 13.61
N GLU A 54 -6.06 -9.46 13.84
CA GLU A 54 -6.15 -10.81 13.29
C GLU A 54 -7.20 -11.63 14.06
N PRO A 55 -7.84 -12.64 13.43
CA PRO A 55 -8.84 -13.48 14.12
C PRO A 55 -8.33 -14.17 15.38
N GLY A 56 -7.03 -14.44 15.49
CA GLY A 56 -6.39 -15.02 16.69
C GLY A 56 -5.86 -14.00 17.69
N HIS A 57 -6.31 -12.74 17.62
CA HIS A 57 -5.89 -11.71 18.58
C HIS A 57 -6.50 -11.95 19.96
N SER A 58 -5.68 -11.77 21.00
CA SER A 58 -6.14 -11.74 22.40
C SER A 58 -5.28 -10.76 23.23
N ALA A 59 -5.71 -10.46 24.44
CA ALA A 59 -4.94 -9.60 25.36
C ALA A 59 -3.57 -10.22 25.72
N GLU A 60 -3.50 -11.55 25.83
CA GLU A 60 -2.28 -12.30 26.17
C GLU A 60 -1.38 -12.51 24.95
N ALA A 61 -1.95 -12.49 23.75
CA ALA A 61 -1.23 -12.67 22.49
C ALA A 61 -1.72 -11.65 21.45
N PRO A 62 -1.32 -10.37 21.57
CA PRO A 62 -1.76 -9.32 20.65
C PRO A 62 -1.32 -9.60 19.21
N ARG A 63 -2.27 -9.60 18.28
CA ARG A 63 -2.02 -9.83 16.86
C ARG A 63 -2.72 -8.75 16.03
N VAL A 64 -1.93 -7.78 15.61
CA VAL A 64 -2.38 -6.69 14.74
C VAL A 64 -2.10 -7.08 13.30
N ARG A 65 -3.13 -7.05 12.46
CA ARG A 65 -3.02 -7.26 11.02
C ARG A 65 -2.66 -5.97 10.30
N ARG A 66 -3.17 -4.83 10.81
CA ARG A 66 -2.96 -3.53 10.20
C ARG A 66 -3.08 -2.41 11.22
N ILE A 67 -2.19 -1.42 11.13
CA ILE A 67 -2.36 -0.12 11.76
C ILE A 67 -2.84 0.87 10.69
N LYS A 68 -3.99 1.51 10.94
CA LYS A 68 -4.63 2.46 10.03
C LYS A 68 -4.00 3.84 10.19
N ALA A 69 -3.75 4.51 9.08
CA ALA A 69 -3.24 5.88 9.02
C ALA A 69 -2.11 6.15 10.05
N PRO A 70 -1.03 5.34 10.10
CA PRO A 70 0.02 5.47 11.13
C PRO A 70 0.63 6.87 11.19
N HIS A 71 0.67 7.63 10.09
CA HIS A 71 1.12 9.03 10.09
C HIS A 71 0.30 9.95 11.01
N LYS A 72 -0.94 9.56 11.38
CA LYS A 72 -1.80 10.26 12.34
C LYS A 72 -1.66 9.69 13.76
N VAL A 73 -1.06 8.50 13.91
CA VAL A 73 -0.94 7.78 15.19
C VAL A 73 0.35 8.17 15.92
N HIS A 74 1.47 8.28 15.19
CA HIS A 74 2.75 8.66 15.79
C HIS A 74 3.60 9.47 14.80
N PRO A 75 4.28 10.56 15.24
CA PRO A 75 5.02 11.49 14.37
C PRO A 75 6.11 10.82 13.51
N ILE A 76 6.74 9.74 13.99
CA ILE A 76 7.80 9.07 13.24
C ILE A 76 7.36 8.60 11.86
N PHE A 77 6.10 8.19 11.72
CA PHE A 77 5.58 7.73 10.43
C PHE A 77 5.42 8.90 9.43
N ASP A 78 5.05 10.10 9.91
CA ASP A 78 4.99 11.28 9.05
C ASP A 78 6.41 11.78 8.71
N GLN A 79 7.35 11.72 9.64
CA GLN A 79 8.75 12.09 9.43
C GLN A 79 9.42 11.22 8.35
N ILE A 80 9.11 9.92 8.28
CA ILE A 80 9.67 9.01 7.27
C ILE A 80 9.27 9.46 5.87
N VAL A 81 8.00 9.70 5.60
CA VAL A 81 7.53 10.09 4.26
C VAL A 81 7.99 11.49 3.87
N ARG A 82 8.23 12.38 4.84
CA ARG A 82 8.75 13.74 4.63
C ARG A 82 10.28 13.82 4.59
N SER A 83 10.97 12.69 4.76
CA SER A 83 12.43 12.71 4.74
C SER A 83 12.98 13.17 3.39
N PRO A 84 14.11 13.93 3.36
CA PRO A 84 14.68 14.44 2.12
C PRO A 84 14.96 13.35 1.08
N ALA A 85 15.37 12.16 1.53
CA ALA A 85 15.65 11.03 0.64
C ALA A 85 14.39 10.54 -0.06
N VAL A 86 13.26 10.44 0.65
CA VAL A 86 11.97 10.02 0.09
C VAL A 86 11.43 11.09 -0.86
N ILE A 87 11.48 12.37 -0.48
CA ILE A 87 11.03 13.49 -1.32
C ILE A 87 11.84 13.58 -2.61
N ASP A 88 13.17 13.38 -2.58
CA ASP A 88 14.02 13.36 -3.78
C ASP A 88 13.58 12.24 -4.75
N ILE A 89 13.33 11.04 -4.22
CA ILE A 89 12.87 9.90 -5.04
C ILE A 89 11.51 10.21 -5.67
N LEU A 90 10.54 10.64 -4.86
CA LEU A 90 9.18 10.94 -5.33
C LEU A 90 9.18 12.04 -6.40
N THR A 91 9.97 13.10 -6.18
CA THR A 91 10.09 14.20 -7.16
C THR A 91 10.57 13.73 -8.52
N LYS A 92 11.51 12.78 -8.55
CA LYS A 92 12.01 12.18 -9.80
C LYS A 92 11.01 11.26 -10.47
N LEU A 93 10.14 10.60 -9.71
CA LEU A 93 9.17 9.63 -10.24
C LEU A 93 7.87 10.30 -10.71
N ILE A 94 7.29 11.22 -9.93
CA ILE A 94 5.96 11.81 -10.20
C ILE A 94 5.92 13.33 -10.17
N GLY A 95 7.08 14.00 -10.08
CA GLY A 95 7.17 15.46 -10.16
C GLY A 95 7.29 16.17 -8.79
N PRO A 96 7.50 17.49 -8.80
CA PRO A 96 7.90 18.24 -7.61
C PRO A 96 6.75 18.56 -6.64
N GLY A 97 5.52 18.58 -7.11
CA GLY A 97 4.34 18.80 -6.26
C GLY A 97 3.81 17.46 -5.75
N LEU A 98 3.84 17.23 -4.44
CA LEU A 98 3.54 15.94 -3.82
C LEU A 98 2.54 16.09 -2.68
N ARG A 99 1.59 15.16 -2.58
CA ARG A 99 0.62 15.09 -1.48
C ARG A 99 0.50 13.66 -0.97
N LEU A 100 0.51 13.49 0.34
CA LEU A 100 0.17 12.21 0.97
C LEU A 100 -1.34 11.97 0.82
N HIS A 101 -1.70 10.88 0.13
CA HIS A 101 -3.10 10.43 0.06
C HIS A 101 -3.48 9.66 1.32
N GLY A 102 -2.65 8.73 1.74
CA GLY A 102 -2.88 7.91 2.92
C GLY A 102 -1.66 7.13 3.37
N SER A 103 -1.80 6.43 4.49
CA SER A 103 -0.80 5.45 4.93
C SER A 103 -1.45 4.28 5.64
N LYS A 104 -0.77 3.13 5.63
CA LYS A 104 -1.16 1.90 6.33
C LYS A 104 0.09 1.11 6.69
N LEU A 105 0.07 0.41 7.81
CA LEU A 105 1.10 -0.55 8.17
C LEU A 105 0.47 -1.94 8.14
N ASN A 106 0.81 -2.74 7.15
CA ASN A 106 0.36 -4.11 7.01
C ASN A 106 1.36 -5.06 7.68
N MET A 107 0.85 -5.91 8.57
CA MET A 107 1.67 -6.78 9.40
C MET A 107 1.34 -8.23 9.08
N LYS A 108 2.36 -9.02 8.79
CA LYS A 108 2.26 -10.47 8.65
C LYS A 108 3.09 -11.13 9.73
N SER A 109 2.43 -11.61 10.76
CA SER A 109 3.08 -12.38 11.83
C SER A 109 3.74 -13.63 11.30
N ALA A 110 4.74 -14.17 12.01
CA ALA A 110 5.39 -15.43 11.69
C ALA A 110 4.38 -16.57 11.55
N ARG A 111 4.46 -17.35 10.46
CA ARG A 111 3.58 -18.49 10.14
C ARG A 111 2.09 -18.13 10.09
N TYR A 112 1.79 -16.83 9.95
CA TYR A 112 0.45 -16.28 9.97
C TYR A 112 0.44 -15.00 9.10
N GLY A 113 -0.71 -14.45 8.95
CA GLY A 113 -0.86 -13.19 8.22
C GLY A 113 -1.65 -13.38 6.94
N SER A 114 -2.68 -12.58 6.82
CA SER A 114 -3.62 -12.68 5.71
C SER A 114 -2.94 -12.31 4.38
N PRO A 115 -3.23 -13.05 3.29
CA PRO A 115 -2.81 -12.64 1.96
C PRO A 115 -3.55 -11.37 1.54
N VAL A 116 -3.01 -10.69 0.55
CA VAL A 116 -3.71 -9.61 -0.18
C VAL A 116 -3.84 -10.08 -1.62
N GLU A 117 -5.07 -10.25 -2.08
CA GLU A 117 -5.38 -10.73 -3.43
C GLU A 117 -4.93 -9.73 -4.50
N TRP A 118 -4.81 -10.22 -5.73
CA TRP A 118 -4.39 -9.43 -6.88
C TRP A 118 -5.32 -8.25 -7.14
N HIS A 119 -4.75 -7.06 -7.23
CA HIS A 119 -5.48 -5.81 -7.41
C HIS A 119 -4.60 -4.72 -8.03
N GLN A 120 -5.23 -3.64 -8.41
CA GLN A 120 -4.63 -2.35 -8.72
C GLN A 120 -5.14 -1.34 -7.69
N ASP A 121 -4.27 -0.61 -7.06
CA ASP A 121 -4.62 0.43 -6.08
C ASP A 121 -5.55 1.50 -6.67
N TRP A 122 -5.43 1.75 -7.99
CA TRP A 122 -6.28 2.66 -8.76
C TRP A 122 -7.78 2.43 -8.56
N ALA A 123 -8.21 1.20 -8.36
CA ALA A 123 -9.61 0.86 -8.16
C ALA A 123 -10.17 1.34 -6.80
N PHE A 124 -9.30 1.56 -5.81
CA PHE A 124 -9.71 1.99 -4.46
C PHE A 124 -9.76 3.52 -4.34
N TYR A 125 -8.83 4.21 -4.99
CA TYR A 125 -8.69 5.67 -4.91
C TYR A 125 -8.29 6.28 -6.26
N PRO A 126 -9.17 6.21 -7.28
CA PRO A 126 -8.90 6.84 -8.57
C PRO A 126 -8.81 8.36 -8.41
N HIS A 127 -7.91 8.98 -9.19
CA HIS A 127 -7.66 10.41 -9.22
C HIS A 127 -7.88 10.98 -10.62
N THR A 128 -7.78 12.26 -10.77
CA THR A 128 -7.91 12.96 -12.06
C THR A 128 -6.77 12.65 -13.04
N ASN A 129 -5.64 12.18 -12.53
CA ASN A 129 -4.52 11.60 -13.29
C ASN A 129 -3.87 10.50 -12.46
N ASP A 130 -3.06 9.66 -13.10
CA ASP A 130 -2.45 8.48 -12.48
C ASP A 130 -1.00 8.68 -12.02
N ASP A 131 -0.52 9.93 -11.90
CA ASP A 131 0.72 10.24 -11.19
C ASP A 131 0.52 10.06 -9.67
N VAL A 132 0.21 8.82 -9.33
CA VAL A 132 -0.02 8.32 -7.98
C VAL A 132 0.77 7.03 -7.82
N LEU A 133 1.48 6.91 -6.72
CA LEU A 133 2.24 5.70 -6.40
C LEU A 133 2.11 5.31 -4.94
N ALA A 134 2.40 4.07 -4.63
CA ALA A 134 2.57 3.62 -3.25
C ALA A 134 4.04 3.31 -2.96
N ILE A 135 4.47 3.70 -1.75
CA ILE A 135 5.78 3.38 -1.18
C ILE A 135 5.57 2.21 -0.22
N GLY A 136 6.36 1.15 -0.34
CA GLY A 136 6.41 0.07 0.64
C GLY A 136 7.75 0.08 1.37
N VAL A 137 7.76 0.55 2.62
CA VAL A 137 8.96 0.54 3.48
C VAL A 137 9.09 -0.84 4.12
N LEU A 138 10.15 -1.57 3.78
CA LEU A 138 10.47 -2.86 4.36
C LEU A 138 11.03 -2.65 5.77
N LEU A 139 10.22 -2.91 6.79
CA LEU A 139 10.65 -2.78 8.18
C LEU A 139 11.36 -4.02 8.70
N ASP A 140 11.27 -5.14 7.97
CA ASP A 140 11.97 -6.40 8.19
C ASP A 140 12.66 -6.83 6.90
N ASP A 141 13.66 -7.70 6.99
CA ASP A 141 14.22 -8.36 5.83
C ASP A 141 13.11 -9.14 5.12
N CYS A 142 12.93 -8.89 3.83
CA CYS A 142 11.84 -9.44 3.03
C CYS A 142 12.38 -10.37 1.96
N ASP A 143 11.90 -11.61 1.96
CA ASP A 143 12.24 -12.65 1.00
C ASP A 143 10.99 -13.47 0.59
N LEU A 144 11.19 -14.49 -0.23
CA LEU A 144 10.07 -15.31 -0.74
C LEU A 144 9.28 -16.03 0.34
N ALA A 145 9.90 -16.34 1.50
CA ALA A 145 9.27 -17.13 2.54
C ALA A 145 8.33 -16.29 3.44
N ASN A 146 8.58 -14.98 3.58
CA ASN A 146 7.77 -14.14 4.48
C ASN A 146 6.69 -13.32 3.78
N GLY A 147 6.29 -13.72 2.57
CA GLY A 147 5.15 -13.15 1.84
C GLY A 147 5.42 -11.74 1.31
N PRO A 148 6.42 -11.56 0.43
CA PRO A 148 6.71 -10.28 -0.20
C PRO A 148 5.52 -9.80 -1.02
N MET A 149 5.50 -8.51 -1.30
CA MET A 149 4.62 -7.98 -2.34
C MET A 149 5.12 -8.49 -3.69
N LEU A 150 4.21 -9.03 -4.49
CA LEU A 150 4.43 -9.44 -5.86
C LEU A 150 3.84 -8.35 -6.77
N VAL A 151 4.60 -7.87 -7.72
CA VAL A 151 4.16 -6.86 -8.69
C VAL A 151 4.43 -7.36 -10.10
N THR A 152 3.49 -7.22 -11.00
CA THR A 152 3.68 -7.56 -12.42
C THR A 152 4.20 -6.37 -13.19
N PRO A 153 5.47 -6.41 -13.68
CA PRO A 153 6.07 -5.30 -14.40
C PRO A 153 5.29 -4.95 -15.68
N GLY A 154 5.18 -3.63 -15.95
CA GLY A 154 4.59 -3.09 -17.17
C GLY A 154 3.07 -2.98 -17.16
N THR A 155 2.36 -3.58 -16.19
CA THR A 155 0.90 -3.58 -16.13
C THR A 155 0.28 -2.21 -15.84
N HIS A 156 1.06 -1.27 -15.33
CA HIS A 156 0.60 0.10 -15.04
C HIS A 156 0.24 0.91 -16.29
N THR A 157 0.80 0.55 -17.46
CA THR A 157 0.46 1.19 -18.75
C THR A 157 -0.65 0.43 -19.48
N GLY A 158 -1.06 -0.72 -18.96
CA GLY A 158 -2.04 -1.61 -19.57
C GLY A 158 -3.48 -1.34 -19.13
N GLU A 159 -4.25 -2.40 -19.08
CA GLU A 159 -5.67 -2.40 -18.75
C GLU A 159 -5.93 -2.03 -17.29
N VAL A 160 -7.05 -1.37 -17.05
CA VAL A 160 -7.64 -1.22 -15.72
C VAL A 160 -8.72 -2.27 -15.56
N TRP A 161 -8.40 -3.36 -14.85
CA TRP A 161 -9.32 -4.48 -14.65
C TRP A 161 -10.45 -4.15 -13.68
N SER A 162 -11.53 -4.91 -13.79
CA SER A 162 -12.63 -4.80 -12.84
C SER A 162 -12.26 -5.38 -11.48
N HIS A 163 -12.59 -4.65 -10.43
CA HIS A 163 -12.47 -5.08 -9.03
C HIS A 163 -13.85 -5.33 -8.39
N HIS A 164 -14.86 -5.59 -9.22
CA HIS A 164 -16.22 -5.88 -8.79
C HIS A 164 -16.48 -7.39 -8.86
N GLY A 165 -17.23 -7.88 -7.90
CA GLY A 165 -17.69 -9.26 -7.90
C GLY A 165 -18.80 -9.49 -8.93
N GLU A 166 -19.22 -10.76 -9.09
CA GLU A 166 -20.31 -11.15 -9.99
C GLU A 166 -21.65 -10.46 -9.66
N ASP A 167 -21.83 -10.05 -8.42
CA ASP A 167 -23.02 -9.34 -7.93
C ASP A 167 -22.98 -7.82 -8.16
N GLY A 168 -21.94 -7.33 -8.87
CA GLY A 168 -21.73 -5.94 -9.22
C GLY A 168 -21.24 -5.04 -8.09
N HIS A 169 -21.01 -5.56 -6.86
CA HIS A 169 -20.43 -4.78 -5.76
C HIS A 169 -18.90 -4.79 -5.84
N PHE A 170 -18.31 -3.72 -5.34
CA PHE A 170 -16.85 -3.65 -5.21
C PHE A 170 -16.34 -4.77 -4.31
N ALA A 171 -15.38 -5.54 -4.80
CA ALA A 171 -14.78 -6.67 -4.11
C ALA A 171 -13.30 -6.45 -3.77
N GLY A 172 -12.69 -5.39 -4.34
CA GLY A 172 -11.31 -5.00 -4.08
C GLY A 172 -10.26 -6.01 -4.56
N LEU A 173 -10.63 -6.92 -5.47
CA LEU A 173 -9.72 -7.86 -6.10
C LEU A 173 -10.15 -8.08 -7.55
N ILE A 174 -9.22 -8.54 -8.36
CA ILE A 174 -9.46 -8.94 -9.75
C ILE A 174 -9.69 -10.46 -9.78
N ASP A 175 -10.62 -10.93 -10.60
CA ASP A 175 -10.76 -12.38 -10.86
C ASP A 175 -9.42 -12.91 -11.40
N PRO A 176 -8.74 -13.83 -10.70
CA PRO A 176 -7.42 -14.30 -11.10
C PRO A 176 -7.39 -14.99 -12.47
N ASP A 177 -8.52 -15.52 -12.95
CA ASP A 177 -8.61 -16.11 -14.28
C ASP A 177 -8.43 -15.06 -15.38
N LEU A 178 -8.77 -13.80 -15.14
CA LEU A 178 -8.60 -12.69 -16.09
C LEU A 178 -7.16 -12.21 -16.23
N VAL A 179 -6.32 -12.44 -15.22
CA VAL A 179 -4.96 -11.90 -15.11
C VAL A 179 -3.90 -12.98 -14.91
N LYS A 180 -4.20 -14.21 -15.31
CA LYS A 180 -3.30 -15.35 -15.09
C LYS A 180 -1.95 -15.15 -15.78
N SER A 181 -1.93 -14.70 -17.01
CA SER A 181 -0.69 -14.45 -17.76
C SER A 181 0.16 -13.33 -17.14
N GLU A 182 -0.49 -12.35 -16.53
CA GLU A 182 0.16 -11.27 -15.81
C GLU A 182 0.75 -11.79 -14.49
N ILE A 183 0.00 -12.60 -13.75
CA ILE A 183 0.45 -13.21 -12.49
C ILE A 183 1.68 -14.08 -12.69
N ASP A 184 1.73 -14.86 -13.77
CA ASP A 184 2.87 -15.74 -14.09
C ASP A 184 4.19 -14.96 -14.34
N ARG A 185 4.12 -13.64 -14.61
CA ARG A 185 5.27 -12.75 -14.80
C ARG A 185 5.60 -11.90 -13.57
N ALA A 186 4.87 -12.06 -12.48
CA ALA A 186 5.04 -11.23 -11.30
C ALA A 186 6.42 -11.42 -10.65
N ALA A 187 6.99 -10.33 -10.22
CA ALA A 187 8.28 -10.28 -9.54
C ALA A 187 8.12 -9.87 -8.06
N PRO A 188 8.86 -10.48 -7.14
CA PRO A 188 8.79 -10.13 -5.73
C PRO A 188 9.57 -8.84 -5.40
N CYS A 189 8.96 -7.96 -4.62
CA CYS A 189 9.63 -6.82 -4.02
C CYS A 189 10.35 -7.26 -2.74
N MET A 190 11.59 -7.68 -2.89
CA MET A 190 12.44 -8.18 -1.80
C MET A 190 13.55 -7.20 -1.48
N GLY A 191 14.10 -7.31 -0.27
CA GLY A 191 15.23 -6.51 0.16
C GLY A 191 15.48 -6.60 1.66
N ARG A 192 16.60 -6.00 2.08
CA ARG A 192 16.88 -5.83 3.52
C ARG A 192 15.97 -4.78 4.13
N ALA A 193 15.76 -4.87 5.42
CA ALA A 193 15.07 -3.85 6.19
C ALA A 193 15.71 -2.45 5.95
N GLY A 194 14.86 -1.44 5.77
CA GLY A 194 15.26 -0.10 5.36
C GLY A 194 15.19 0.14 3.84
N SER A 195 15.04 -0.92 3.02
CA SER A 195 14.73 -0.77 1.59
C SER A 195 13.30 -0.27 1.39
N MET A 196 13.05 0.38 0.26
CA MET A 196 11.71 0.84 -0.11
C MET A 196 11.36 0.40 -1.53
N SER A 197 10.17 -0.15 -1.71
CA SER A 197 9.56 -0.32 -3.02
C SER A 197 8.72 0.91 -3.38
N PHE A 198 8.70 1.25 -4.66
CA PHE A 198 7.85 2.29 -5.23
C PHE A 198 7.08 1.66 -6.37
N HIS A 199 5.75 1.58 -6.27
CA HIS A 199 4.94 1.02 -7.33
C HIS A 199 3.82 1.96 -7.75
N HIS A 200 3.61 2.02 -9.05
CA HIS A 200 2.58 2.84 -9.66
C HIS A 200 1.19 2.36 -9.24
N VAL A 201 0.26 3.28 -9.01
CA VAL A 201 -1.11 2.99 -8.56
C VAL A 201 -1.87 1.99 -9.45
N ARG A 202 -1.51 1.89 -10.72
CA ARG A 202 -2.11 0.94 -11.69
C ARG A 202 -1.34 -0.36 -11.84
N ALA A 203 -0.20 -0.54 -11.17
CA ALA A 203 0.54 -1.79 -11.24
C ALA A 203 -0.27 -2.93 -10.58
N LEU A 204 -0.43 -4.04 -11.30
CA LEU A 204 -1.06 -5.25 -10.77
C LEU A 204 -0.17 -5.85 -9.69
N HIS A 205 -0.69 -6.03 -8.48
CA HIS A 205 0.07 -6.55 -7.37
C HIS A 205 -0.79 -7.32 -6.37
N GLY A 206 -0.12 -8.11 -5.53
CA GLY A 206 -0.72 -8.89 -4.47
C GLY A 206 0.34 -9.43 -3.52
N SER A 207 -0.03 -10.20 -2.50
CA SER A 207 0.96 -10.84 -1.62
C SER A 207 0.42 -12.09 -0.95
N ALA A 208 1.20 -13.18 -0.97
CA ALA A 208 0.88 -14.43 -0.32
C ALA A 208 0.95 -14.33 1.22
N THR A 209 0.46 -15.35 1.90
CA THR A 209 0.62 -15.55 3.35
C THR A 209 2.10 -15.65 3.72
N ASN A 210 2.46 -15.21 4.94
CA ASN A 210 3.79 -15.43 5.51
C ASN A 210 3.91 -16.88 6.03
N THR A 211 4.75 -17.67 5.39
CA THR A 211 5.01 -19.07 5.79
C THR A 211 6.28 -19.24 6.62
N SER A 212 7.05 -18.16 6.81
CA SER A 212 8.29 -18.18 7.57
C SER A 212 8.05 -18.06 9.09
N ASP A 213 9.09 -18.28 9.87
CA ASP A 213 9.13 -18.09 11.33
C ASP A 213 9.45 -16.63 11.73
N ARG A 214 9.49 -15.70 10.78
CA ARG A 214 9.82 -14.28 10.98
C ARG A 214 8.63 -13.39 10.60
N PRO A 215 8.40 -12.28 11.29
CA PRO A 215 7.37 -11.32 10.88
C PRO A 215 7.76 -10.60 9.57
N ARG A 216 6.77 -10.00 8.93
CA ARG A 216 6.99 -9.07 7.82
C ARG A 216 6.07 -7.85 7.97
N ASN A 217 6.64 -6.75 8.43
CA ASN A 217 5.98 -5.47 8.58
C ASN A 217 6.27 -4.59 7.36
N LEU A 218 5.22 -4.14 6.68
CA LEU A 218 5.30 -3.28 5.51
C LEU A 218 4.54 -1.99 5.78
N LEU A 219 5.28 -0.90 5.94
CA LEU A 219 4.70 0.44 6.06
C LEU A 219 4.47 0.99 4.67
N LEU A 220 3.22 1.33 4.37
CA LEU A 220 2.79 1.82 3.06
C LEU A 220 2.37 3.29 3.15
N TYR A 221 2.78 4.07 2.15
CA TYR A 221 2.28 5.42 1.91
C TYR A 221 1.75 5.50 0.49
N GLU A 222 0.57 6.04 0.32
CA GLU A 222 0.03 6.41 -0.98
C GLU A 222 0.32 7.91 -1.20
N VAL A 223 1.03 8.23 -2.27
CA VAL A 223 1.43 9.59 -2.62
C VAL A 223 0.95 9.93 -4.02
N ALA A 224 0.32 11.09 -4.15
CA ALA A 224 -0.18 11.61 -5.41
C ALA A 224 0.58 12.90 -5.80
N ALA A 225 0.69 13.16 -7.09
CA ALA A 225 1.04 14.50 -7.55
C ALA A 225 0.04 15.52 -7.00
N SER A 226 0.51 16.74 -6.67
CA SER A 226 -0.37 17.74 -6.03
C SER A 226 -1.54 18.18 -6.92
N ASP A 227 -1.42 17.99 -8.24
CA ASP A 227 -2.45 18.24 -9.26
C ASP A 227 -3.34 17.01 -9.58
N ALA A 228 -3.07 15.88 -8.93
CA ALA A 228 -3.94 14.70 -8.97
C ALA A 228 -4.97 14.79 -7.83
N TRP A 229 -6.23 14.94 -8.18
CA TRP A 229 -7.33 15.07 -7.23
C TRP A 229 -8.14 13.78 -7.13
N PRO A 230 -8.52 13.35 -5.92
CA PRO A 230 -9.29 12.12 -5.74
C PRO A 230 -10.69 12.27 -6.33
N LEU A 231 -11.09 11.34 -7.20
CA LEU A 231 -12.43 11.33 -7.82
C LEU A 231 -13.56 10.96 -6.84
N MET A 232 -13.22 10.40 -5.69
CA MET A 232 -14.17 10.17 -4.59
C MET A 232 -14.46 11.44 -3.77
N GLY A 233 -13.86 12.57 -4.14
CA GLY A 233 -14.07 13.88 -3.55
C GLY A 233 -13.16 14.17 -2.36
N VAL A 234 -13.18 15.43 -1.95
CA VAL A 234 -12.46 15.97 -0.78
C VAL A 234 -13.50 16.51 0.20
N LYS A 235 -13.52 15.97 1.41
CA LYS A 235 -14.50 16.35 2.43
C LYS A 235 -14.07 17.59 3.21
N ASP A 236 -12.78 17.70 3.48
CA ASP A 236 -12.16 18.79 4.23
C ASP A 236 -10.95 19.29 3.44
N PHE A 237 -11.02 20.54 2.99
CA PHE A 237 -10.03 21.12 2.11
C PHE A 237 -8.76 21.55 2.87
N ASP A 238 -8.89 21.96 4.11
CA ASP A 238 -7.74 22.32 4.95
C ASP A 238 -6.96 21.06 5.34
N GLU A 239 -7.64 19.98 5.73
CA GLU A 239 -7.01 18.69 5.98
C GLU A 239 -6.34 18.14 4.71
N PHE A 240 -6.98 18.24 3.55
CA PHE A 240 -6.41 17.83 2.26
C PHE A 240 -5.12 18.60 1.94
N ASN A 241 -5.08 19.90 2.16
CA ASN A 241 -3.88 20.70 1.92
C ASN A 241 -2.81 20.54 3.01
N SER A 242 -3.17 20.21 4.24
CA SER A 242 -2.20 19.91 5.30
C SER A 242 -1.32 18.69 4.99
N ARG A 243 -1.79 17.80 4.09
CA ARG A 243 -1.08 16.60 3.63
C ARG A 243 -0.06 16.87 2.50
N LEU A 244 0.15 18.12 2.06
CA LEU A 244 1.22 18.44 1.12
C LEU A 244 2.58 18.05 1.70
N LEU A 245 3.37 17.32 0.91
CA LEU A 245 4.73 16.91 1.23
C LEU A 245 5.75 17.88 0.61
N SER A 246 5.44 18.36 -0.59
CA SER A 246 6.22 19.39 -1.30
C SER A 246 5.35 20.15 -2.30
N GLY A 247 5.83 21.31 -2.77
CA GLY A 247 5.06 22.20 -3.62
C GLY A 247 4.00 22.98 -2.85
N GLY A 248 3.01 23.51 -3.58
CA GLY A 248 1.90 24.30 -3.04
C GLY A 248 0.54 23.69 -3.41
N PRO A 249 -0.55 24.24 -2.83
CA PRO A 249 -1.90 23.87 -3.21
C PRO A 249 -2.16 24.11 -4.70
N VAL A 250 -2.80 23.15 -5.35
CA VAL A 250 -3.22 23.24 -6.76
C VAL A 250 -4.73 23.18 -6.80
N ILE A 251 -5.36 24.21 -7.39
CA ILE A 251 -6.83 24.30 -7.52
C ILE A 251 -7.30 23.66 -8.83
N ALA A 252 -6.53 23.81 -9.90
CA ALA A 252 -6.85 23.23 -11.21
C ALA A 252 -6.21 21.84 -11.34
N PRO A 253 -6.99 20.75 -11.27
CA PRO A 253 -6.44 19.40 -11.44
C PRO A 253 -5.98 19.19 -12.88
N ARG A 254 -4.90 18.42 -13.05
CA ARG A 254 -4.53 17.89 -14.36
C ARG A 254 -5.38 16.65 -14.62
N MET A 255 -5.94 16.59 -15.82
CA MET A 255 -6.72 15.45 -16.28
C MET A 255 -5.90 14.59 -17.26
N THR A 256 -5.94 13.27 -17.08
CA THR A 256 -5.41 12.32 -18.05
C THR A 256 -6.48 11.34 -18.50
N ASP A 257 -6.36 10.84 -19.72
CA ASP A 257 -7.30 9.87 -20.28
C ASP A 257 -6.96 8.45 -19.78
N VAL A 258 -7.24 8.21 -18.50
CA VAL A 258 -7.07 6.90 -17.87
C VAL A 258 -8.44 6.33 -17.53
N PRO A 259 -8.76 5.08 -17.93
CA PRO A 259 -10.03 4.46 -17.58
C PRO A 259 -10.25 4.42 -16.06
N VAL A 260 -11.42 4.82 -15.64
CA VAL A 260 -11.82 4.83 -14.24
C VAL A 260 -13.05 3.94 -14.03
N ARG A 261 -12.96 3.06 -13.03
CA ARG A 261 -14.13 2.42 -12.43
C ARG A 261 -14.14 2.82 -10.95
N LEU A 262 -15.18 3.53 -10.54
CA LEU A 262 -15.32 3.90 -9.13
C LEU A 262 -15.57 2.64 -8.28
N PRO A 263 -15.15 2.62 -7.00
CA PRO A 263 -15.44 1.52 -6.07
C PRO A 263 -16.90 1.52 -5.62
N LEU A 264 -17.82 1.57 -6.59
CA LEU A 264 -19.27 1.70 -6.39
C LEU A 264 -20.02 0.70 -7.29
N PRO A 265 -21.11 0.05 -6.79
CA PRO A 265 -21.58 0.08 -5.40
C PRO A 265 -20.51 -0.40 -4.40
N PRO A 266 -20.50 0.15 -3.17
CA PRO A 266 -19.47 -0.20 -2.21
C PRO A 266 -19.51 -1.68 -1.83
N ALA A 267 -18.40 -2.20 -1.32
CA ALA A 267 -18.32 -3.56 -0.84
C ALA A 267 -19.38 -3.85 0.24
N LYS A 268 -19.99 -5.03 0.21
CA LYS A 268 -20.96 -5.47 1.22
C LYS A 268 -20.36 -5.56 2.62
N ARG A 269 -19.06 -5.89 2.70
CA ARG A 269 -18.27 -5.80 3.92
C ARG A 269 -17.28 -4.66 3.75
N GLN A 270 -17.54 -3.57 4.46
CA GLN A 270 -16.67 -2.40 4.47
C GLN A 270 -15.60 -2.54 5.53
N GLY A 271 -14.46 -1.90 5.32
CA GLY A 271 -13.32 -1.94 6.22
C GLY A 271 -12.01 -1.84 5.45
N SER A 272 -11.04 -2.60 5.89
CA SER A 272 -9.75 -2.72 5.17
C SER A 272 -9.90 -3.58 3.91
N ILE A 273 -8.85 -3.63 3.11
CA ILE A 273 -8.79 -4.52 1.93
C ILE A 273 -9.07 -5.99 2.31
N TYR A 274 -8.70 -6.40 3.50
CA TYR A 274 -8.93 -7.77 3.99
C TYR A 274 -10.42 -8.08 4.18
N GLU A 275 -11.20 -7.15 4.77
CA GLU A 275 -12.65 -7.29 4.91
C GLU A 275 -13.33 -7.24 3.55
N THR A 276 -12.94 -6.29 2.71
CA THR A 276 -13.47 -6.13 1.36
C THR A 276 -13.27 -7.41 0.54
N GLN A 277 -12.04 -7.94 0.52
CA GLN A 277 -11.69 -9.16 -0.22
C GLN A 277 -12.24 -10.45 0.41
N SER A 278 -12.62 -10.42 1.70
CA SER A 278 -13.18 -11.61 2.36
C SER A 278 -14.53 -12.08 1.82
N ALA A 279 -15.25 -11.20 1.14
CA ALA A 279 -16.54 -11.51 0.51
C ALA A 279 -16.40 -12.14 -0.88
N ALA A 280 -15.20 -12.22 -1.44
CA ALA A 280 -14.98 -12.77 -2.77
C ALA A 280 -15.18 -14.28 -2.80
N LYS A 281 -15.81 -14.78 -3.87
CA LYS A 281 -16.03 -16.22 -4.09
C LYS A 281 -14.77 -16.94 -4.60
N LYS A 282 -13.90 -16.22 -5.30
CA LYS A 282 -12.64 -16.73 -5.84
C LYS A 282 -11.47 -16.05 -5.13
N SER A 283 -10.43 -16.79 -4.83
CA SER A 283 -9.16 -16.28 -4.30
C SER A 283 -8.00 -16.96 -5.00
N TYR A 284 -6.91 -16.26 -5.22
CA TYR A 284 -5.68 -16.82 -5.77
C TYR A 284 -4.78 -17.38 -4.68
N PHE A 285 -4.63 -16.63 -3.59
CA PHE A 285 -3.75 -17.04 -2.51
C PHE A 285 -4.46 -17.93 -1.49
N THR A 286 -3.76 -18.96 -1.02
CA THR A 286 -4.24 -19.80 0.08
C THR A 286 -4.24 -19.00 1.37
N ARG A 287 -5.38 -18.96 2.06
CA ARG A 287 -5.48 -18.37 3.40
C ARG A 287 -4.94 -19.34 4.44
N ALA A 288 -4.27 -18.81 5.46
CA ALA A 288 -3.94 -19.62 6.64
C ALA A 288 -5.25 -20.09 7.31
N ALA A 289 -5.27 -21.37 7.70
CA ALA A 289 -6.41 -22.00 8.39
C ALA A 289 -6.59 -21.43 9.80
#